data_c1d506b7eda60b5f792773249e876fb9
#
_entry.id   c1d506b7eda60b5f792773249e876fb9
#
_cell.length_a   1.000
_cell.length_b   1.000
_cell.length_c   1.000
_cell.angle_alpha   90.00
_cell.angle_beta   90.00
_cell.angle_gamma   90.00
#
_symmetry.space_group_name_H-M   'P 1'
#
loop_
_entity.id
_entity.type
_entity.pdbx_description
1 polymer ?
#
loop_
_entity_poly.entity_id
_entity_poly.type
_entity_poly.pdbx_seq_one_letter_code
_entity_poly.pdbx_strand_id
1 'polypeptide(L)'
;MVVTRKKLVPDVQANKVTYGKGNAKKFIVVHETDNTRSGADADAHARLQYNGNSRSASWHYTVDDKEAVQSFEHAWRCWAAGSTTGNNQGIQVEVCVNGDGNYPKAMQNAAELVAKIMKDENIPISNVVQHNYFSGKNCP
;
A
#
# COMPACT_ATOMS: atom_id res chain seq x y z
N MET A 1 16.78 -1.24 -8.84
CA MET A 1 15.89 -0.39 -8.01
C MET A 1 14.54 -0.29 -8.65
N VAL A 2 13.46 -0.47 -7.87
CA VAL A 2 12.10 -0.35 -8.41
C VAL A 2 11.80 1.08 -8.84
N VAL A 3 11.20 1.24 -10.02
CA VAL A 3 10.71 2.53 -10.49
C VAL A 3 9.47 2.91 -9.66
N THR A 4 9.49 4.08 -9.05
CA THR A 4 8.38 4.57 -8.23
C THR A 4 7.87 5.89 -8.81
N ARG A 5 6.56 5.99 -9.00
CA ARG A 5 5.92 7.24 -9.43
C ARG A 5 4.73 7.57 -8.53
N LYS A 6 4.30 8.83 -8.57
CA LYS A 6 3.17 9.32 -7.79
C LYS A 6 1.95 9.50 -8.68
N LYS A 7 0.80 9.05 -8.20
CA LYS A 7 -0.52 9.38 -8.70
C LYS A 7 -1.40 9.65 -7.48
N LEU A 8 -1.17 10.80 -6.85
CA LEU A 8 -1.77 11.10 -5.57
C LEU A 8 -3.27 11.36 -5.69
N VAL A 9 -4.03 10.72 -4.81
CA VAL A 9 -5.48 10.89 -4.70
C VAL A 9 -5.75 12.34 -4.25
N PRO A 10 -6.67 13.07 -4.92
CA PRO A 10 -7.01 14.43 -4.51
C PRO A 10 -7.55 14.48 -3.08
N ASP A 11 -7.25 15.56 -2.36
CA ASP A 11 -7.58 15.70 -0.94
C ASP A 11 -9.06 15.48 -0.65
N VAL A 12 -9.96 15.97 -1.50
CA VAL A 12 -11.40 15.78 -1.33
C VAL A 12 -11.76 14.30 -1.28
N GLN A 13 -11.19 13.50 -2.18
CA GLN A 13 -11.43 12.05 -2.19
C GLN A 13 -10.70 11.36 -1.05
N ALA A 14 -9.47 11.80 -0.77
CA ALA A 14 -8.65 11.24 0.31
C ALA A 14 -9.37 11.34 1.66
N ASN A 15 -10.01 12.46 1.95
CA ASN A 15 -10.74 12.66 3.18
C ASN A 15 -11.96 11.75 3.33
N LYS A 16 -12.46 11.16 2.24
CA LYS A 16 -13.59 10.22 2.27
C LYS A 16 -13.20 8.79 2.62
N VAL A 17 -11.92 8.43 2.45
CA VAL A 17 -11.45 7.05 2.57
C VAL A 17 -10.26 6.89 3.52
N THR A 18 -9.99 7.89 4.33
CA THR A 18 -8.91 7.88 5.33
C THR A 18 -9.39 8.53 6.62
N TYR A 19 -8.57 8.40 7.68
CA TYR A 19 -8.78 9.19 8.91
C TYR A 19 -8.11 10.57 8.82
N GLY A 20 -7.72 11.03 7.63
CA GLY A 20 -6.98 12.27 7.45
C GLY A 20 -5.48 12.07 7.66
N LYS A 21 -4.75 13.18 7.78
CA LYS A 21 -3.31 13.19 8.07
C LYS A 21 -3.05 12.95 9.56
N GLY A 22 -1.80 12.73 9.91
CA GLY A 22 -1.40 12.47 11.30
C GLY A 22 -0.91 11.04 11.53
N ASN A 23 -0.52 10.33 10.46
CA ASN A 23 0.05 9.00 10.56
C ASN A 23 1.34 9.03 11.38
N ALA A 24 1.42 8.19 12.41
CA ALA A 24 2.61 8.11 13.25
C ALA A 24 3.80 7.45 12.53
N LYS A 25 3.55 6.75 11.43
CA LYS A 25 4.59 6.12 10.57
C LYS A 25 5.53 5.21 11.34
N LYS A 26 4.94 4.32 12.15
CA LYS A 26 5.70 3.37 12.99
C LYS A 26 5.83 1.99 12.38
N PHE A 27 4.93 1.66 11.45
CA PHE A 27 4.88 0.34 10.82
C PHE A 27 4.86 0.48 9.30
N ILE A 28 5.37 -0.54 8.62
CA ILE A 28 5.08 -0.77 7.21
C ILE A 28 4.25 -2.05 7.17
N VAL A 29 3.05 -1.97 6.62
CA VAL A 29 2.12 -3.09 6.55
C VAL A 29 2.05 -3.58 5.12
N VAL A 30 2.43 -4.84 4.91
CA VAL A 30 2.47 -5.45 3.58
C VAL A 30 1.22 -6.28 3.37
N HIS A 31 0.58 -6.07 2.22
CA HIS A 31 -0.64 -6.75 1.79
C HIS A 31 -0.47 -7.35 0.41
N GLU A 32 -1.38 -8.24 0.04
CA GLU A 32 -1.60 -8.63 -1.36
C GLU A 32 -2.94 -8.04 -1.81
N THR A 33 -3.04 -7.66 -3.08
CA THR A 33 -4.28 -7.07 -3.62
C THR A 33 -5.44 -8.07 -3.69
N ASP A 34 -5.14 -9.36 -3.63
CA ASP A 34 -6.11 -10.46 -3.76
C ASP A 34 -6.91 -10.40 -5.07
N ASN A 35 -6.36 -9.73 -6.09
CA ASN A 35 -6.99 -9.57 -7.39
C ASN A 35 -6.13 -10.22 -8.46
N THR A 36 -6.49 -11.46 -8.85
CA THR A 36 -5.71 -12.27 -9.79
C THR A 36 -6.07 -12.03 -11.25
N ARG A 37 -6.96 -11.09 -11.55
CA ARG A 37 -7.37 -10.80 -12.91
C ARG A 37 -6.19 -10.32 -13.75
N SER A 38 -6.17 -10.69 -15.02
CA SER A 38 -5.26 -10.12 -15.99
C SER A 38 -5.45 -8.60 -16.06
N GLY A 39 -4.35 -7.85 -16.02
CA GLY A 39 -4.37 -6.39 -16.02
C GLY A 39 -4.59 -5.73 -14.66
N ALA A 40 -4.79 -6.50 -13.58
CA ALA A 40 -4.95 -5.96 -12.21
C ALA A 40 -3.59 -5.60 -11.62
N ASP A 41 -2.90 -4.68 -12.25
CA ASP A 41 -1.54 -4.25 -11.91
C ASP A 41 -1.53 -2.98 -11.03
N ALA A 42 -0.34 -2.44 -10.78
CA ALA A 42 -0.18 -1.26 -9.93
C ALA A 42 -0.90 -0.05 -10.51
N ASP A 43 -0.82 0.16 -11.81
CA ASP A 43 -1.51 1.28 -12.46
C ASP A 43 -3.03 1.16 -12.35
N ALA A 44 -3.57 -0.04 -12.56
CA ALA A 44 -5.01 -0.27 -12.47
C ALA A 44 -5.53 0.04 -11.05
N HIS A 45 -4.82 -0.39 -10.01
CA HIS A 45 -5.19 -0.09 -8.62
C HIS A 45 -5.02 1.39 -8.27
N ALA A 46 -3.97 2.03 -8.79
CA ALA A 46 -3.76 3.45 -8.58
C ALA A 46 -4.88 4.28 -9.23
N ARG A 47 -5.30 3.92 -10.44
CA ARG A 47 -6.43 4.58 -11.11
C ARG A 47 -7.74 4.39 -10.35
N LEU A 48 -7.97 3.20 -9.79
CA LEU A 48 -9.14 2.92 -8.97
C LEU A 48 -9.19 3.88 -7.77
N GLN A 49 -8.11 4.04 -7.06
CA GLN A 49 -8.04 4.95 -5.92
C GLN A 49 -8.20 6.41 -6.35
N TYR A 50 -7.52 6.81 -7.42
CA TYR A 50 -7.56 8.18 -7.94
C TYR A 50 -8.97 8.59 -8.38
N ASN A 51 -9.70 7.67 -9.02
CA ASN A 51 -11.02 7.94 -9.59
C ASN A 51 -12.18 7.81 -8.59
N GLY A 52 -11.89 7.51 -7.34
CA GLY A 52 -12.91 7.37 -6.31
C GLY A 52 -13.28 5.91 -6.08
N ASN A 53 -12.50 5.23 -5.26
CA ASN A 53 -12.77 3.86 -4.85
C ASN A 53 -14.09 3.80 -4.07
N SER A 54 -15.04 3.01 -4.54
CA SER A 54 -16.34 2.83 -3.86
C SER A 54 -16.23 1.98 -2.59
N ARG A 55 -15.12 1.27 -2.39
CA ARG A 55 -14.84 0.54 -1.16
C ARG A 55 -14.37 1.51 -0.09
N SER A 56 -14.68 1.23 1.16
CA SER A 56 -14.14 1.97 2.30
C SER A 56 -12.73 1.46 2.60
N ALA A 57 -11.81 1.68 1.66
CA ALA A 57 -10.44 1.19 1.74
C ALA A 57 -9.50 2.14 1.01
N SER A 58 -8.26 2.21 1.50
CA SER A 58 -7.21 3.01 0.87
C SER A 58 -5.85 2.47 1.30
N TRP A 59 -4.83 2.72 0.49
CA TRP A 59 -3.46 2.28 0.76
C TRP A 59 -2.46 3.21 0.09
N HIS A 60 -1.23 3.26 0.60
CA HIS A 60 -0.23 4.23 0.15
C HIS A 60 0.42 3.83 -1.18
N TYR A 61 0.76 2.55 -1.34
CA TYR A 61 1.47 2.07 -2.53
C TYR A 61 0.86 0.81 -3.10
N THR A 62 0.86 0.71 -4.42
CA THR A 62 0.62 -0.55 -5.12
C THR A 62 1.86 -0.90 -5.92
N VAL A 63 2.34 -2.13 -5.79
CA VAL A 63 3.59 -2.59 -6.40
C VAL A 63 3.32 -3.80 -7.28
N ASP A 64 3.83 -3.78 -8.50
CA ASP A 64 3.79 -4.93 -9.40
C ASP A 64 5.20 -5.28 -9.90
N ASP A 65 5.28 -6.12 -10.92
CA ASP A 65 6.55 -6.57 -11.47
C ASP A 65 7.31 -5.49 -12.27
N LYS A 66 6.72 -4.32 -12.48
CA LYS A 66 7.31 -3.23 -13.28
C LYS A 66 7.55 -1.97 -12.49
N GLU A 67 6.69 -1.64 -11.53
CA GLU A 67 6.71 -0.34 -10.86
C GLU A 67 6.00 -0.37 -9.51
N ALA A 68 6.22 0.70 -8.75
CA ALA A 68 5.41 1.04 -7.59
C ALA A 68 4.71 2.37 -7.85
N VAL A 69 3.42 2.46 -7.55
CA VAL A 69 2.66 3.72 -7.69
C VAL A 69 2.21 4.18 -6.31
N GLN A 70 2.58 5.40 -5.94
CA GLN A 70 2.19 6.00 -4.68
C GLN A 70 0.89 6.76 -4.85
N SER A 71 -0.11 6.40 -4.07
CA SER A 71 -1.45 7.01 -4.10
C SER A 71 -1.68 8.02 -2.97
N PHE A 72 -0.94 7.91 -1.86
CA PHE A 72 -1.03 8.82 -0.72
C PHE A 72 0.36 9.11 -0.17
N GLU A 73 0.57 10.35 0.27
CA GLU A 73 1.74 10.68 1.08
C GLU A 73 1.66 9.91 2.41
N HIS A 74 2.81 9.64 3.03
CA HIS A 74 2.86 8.81 4.24
C HIS A 74 2.08 9.39 5.42
N ALA A 75 1.86 10.70 5.42
CA ALA A 75 1.11 11.38 6.49
C ALA A 75 -0.36 10.97 6.56
N TRP A 76 -0.94 10.44 5.50
CA TRP A 76 -2.34 9.99 5.49
C TRP A 76 -2.50 8.69 6.26
N ARG A 77 -3.60 8.58 7.00
CA ARG A 77 -3.97 7.37 7.75
C ARG A 77 -4.94 6.54 6.92
N CYS A 78 -4.39 5.73 6.04
CA CYS A 78 -5.17 4.92 5.09
C CYS A 78 -5.89 3.76 5.79
N TRP A 79 -7.03 3.37 5.23
CA TRP A 79 -7.86 2.28 5.74
C TRP A 79 -7.51 0.96 5.02
N ALA A 80 -6.55 0.23 5.54
CA ALA A 80 -6.12 -1.04 4.93
C ALA A 80 -5.85 -2.15 5.94
N ALA A 81 -5.48 -1.81 7.17
CA ALA A 81 -4.99 -2.81 8.13
C ALA A 81 -6.09 -3.52 8.92
N GLY A 82 -7.35 -3.10 8.77
CA GLY A 82 -8.47 -3.67 9.52
C GLY A 82 -8.41 -3.40 11.01
N SER A 83 -7.63 -2.41 11.44
CA SER A 83 -7.38 -2.06 12.82
C SER A 83 -7.11 -0.56 12.90
N THR A 84 -7.68 0.08 13.91
CA THR A 84 -7.43 1.52 14.15
C THR A 84 -5.94 1.79 14.35
N THR A 85 -5.25 0.95 15.12
CA THR A 85 -3.81 1.10 15.35
C THR A 85 -3.02 0.97 14.05
N GLY A 86 -3.28 -0.06 13.27
CA GLY A 86 -2.60 -0.28 11.99
C GLY A 86 -2.87 0.84 10.99
N ASN A 87 -4.10 1.34 10.94
CA ASN A 87 -4.46 2.45 10.04
C ASN A 87 -3.83 3.77 10.47
N ASN A 88 -3.75 4.03 11.77
CA ASN A 88 -3.20 5.29 12.30
C ASN A 88 -1.68 5.35 12.30
N GLN A 89 -1.01 4.21 12.27
CA GLN A 89 0.43 4.11 12.46
C GLN A 89 1.18 3.41 11.33
N GLY A 90 0.47 2.95 10.30
CA GLY A 90 1.05 2.14 9.23
C GLY A 90 1.17 2.86 7.91
N ILE A 91 2.23 2.52 7.16
CA ILE A 91 2.35 2.82 5.75
C ILE A 91 1.96 1.54 5.02
N GLN A 92 0.91 1.60 4.20
CA GLN A 92 0.26 0.43 3.60
C GLN A 92 0.81 0.17 2.21
N VAL A 93 1.35 -1.02 1.99
CA VAL A 93 1.94 -1.44 0.70
C VAL A 93 1.19 -2.67 0.21
N GLU A 94 0.55 -2.56 -0.96
CA GLU A 94 -0.19 -3.64 -1.62
C GLU A 94 0.63 -4.22 -2.74
N VAL A 95 0.88 -5.53 -2.70
CA VAL A 95 1.61 -6.25 -3.77
C VAL A 95 0.60 -6.89 -4.70
N CYS A 96 0.76 -6.64 -6.00
CA CYS A 96 -0.13 -7.19 -7.03
C CYS A 96 0.09 -8.70 -7.22
N VAL A 97 -1.01 -9.42 -7.42
CA VAL A 97 -1.04 -10.86 -7.68
C VAL A 97 -1.72 -11.17 -9.03
N ASN A 98 -1.76 -10.21 -9.94
CA ASN A 98 -2.39 -10.35 -11.25
C ASN A 98 -1.82 -11.54 -12.03
N GLY A 99 -2.72 -12.31 -12.66
CA GLY A 99 -2.36 -13.58 -13.31
C GLY A 99 -1.42 -13.42 -14.51
N ASP A 100 -1.37 -12.22 -15.11
CA ASP A 100 -0.47 -11.89 -16.22
C ASP A 100 0.86 -11.29 -15.78
N GLY A 101 1.12 -11.20 -14.48
CA GLY A 101 2.34 -10.63 -13.91
C GLY A 101 3.33 -11.68 -13.45
N ASN A 102 4.51 -11.18 -13.05
CA ASN A 102 5.58 -11.99 -12.44
C ASN A 102 5.59 -11.70 -10.93
N TYR A 103 4.95 -12.56 -10.15
CA TYR A 103 4.83 -12.37 -8.70
C TYR A 103 6.18 -12.32 -7.97
N PRO A 104 7.15 -13.23 -8.24
CA PRO A 104 8.47 -13.11 -7.62
C PRO A 104 9.14 -11.76 -7.86
N LYS A 105 8.99 -11.20 -9.07
CA LYS A 105 9.53 -9.88 -9.38
C LYS A 105 8.79 -8.77 -8.65
N ALA A 106 7.45 -8.88 -8.53
CA ALA A 106 6.65 -7.94 -7.74
C ALA A 106 7.08 -7.94 -6.28
N MET A 107 7.34 -9.12 -5.71
CA MET A 107 7.84 -9.25 -4.33
C MET A 107 9.22 -8.63 -4.16
N GLN A 108 10.11 -8.83 -5.14
CA GLN A 108 11.43 -8.19 -5.13
C GLN A 108 11.30 -6.67 -5.15
N ASN A 109 10.44 -6.14 -6.01
CA ASN A 109 10.18 -4.70 -6.10
C ASN A 109 9.59 -4.16 -4.79
N ALA A 110 8.68 -4.91 -4.17
CA ALA A 110 8.10 -4.54 -2.88
C ALA A 110 9.17 -4.50 -1.79
N ALA A 111 10.08 -5.47 -1.78
CA ALA A 111 11.17 -5.49 -0.81
C ALA A 111 12.09 -4.26 -0.97
N GLU A 112 12.39 -3.86 -2.20
CA GLU A 112 13.19 -2.67 -2.47
C GLU A 112 12.48 -1.39 -2.00
N LEU A 113 11.17 -1.28 -2.27
CA LEU A 113 10.36 -0.16 -1.81
C LEU A 113 10.31 -0.10 -0.28
N VAL A 114 10.06 -1.23 0.36
CA VAL A 114 9.99 -1.32 1.82
C VAL A 114 11.33 -0.90 2.45
N ALA A 115 12.45 -1.35 1.89
CA ALA A 115 13.78 -0.95 2.37
C ALA A 115 13.97 0.56 2.29
N LYS A 116 13.52 1.20 1.21
CA LYS A 116 13.57 2.65 1.05
C LYS A 116 12.71 3.36 2.09
N ILE A 117 11.48 2.90 2.31
CA ILE A 117 10.57 3.50 3.28
C ILE A 117 11.15 3.36 4.70
N MET A 118 11.71 2.20 5.04
CA MET A 118 12.38 1.98 6.33
C MET A 118 13.44 3.04 6.58
N LYS A 119 14.27 3.32 5.58
CA LYS A 119 15.32 4.31 5.67
C LYS A 119 14.77 5.72 5.80
N ASP A 120 13.81 6.09 4.94
CA ASP A 120 13.26 7.44 4.88
C ASP A 120 12.47 7.80 6.14
N GLU A 121 11.75 6.85 6.73
CA GLU A 121 10.90 7.07 7.90
C GLU A 121 11.52 6.54 9.19
N ASN A 122 12.71 5.97 9.13
CA ASN A 122 13.41 5.40 10.29
C ASN A 122 12.58 4.31 10.98
N ILE A 123 12.05 3.38 10.19
CA ILE A 123 11.24 2.25 10.68
C ILE A 123 12.11 1.01 10.74
N PRO A 124 12.22 0.34 11.91
CA PRO A 124 13.03 -0.87 12.03
C PRO A 124 12.36 -2.07 11.35
N ILE A 125 13.16 -3.06 10.98
CA ILE A 125 12.65 -4.28 10.31
C ILE A 125 11.60 -5.01 11.18
N SER A 126 11.72 -4.94 12.48
CA SER A 126 10.74 -5.55 13.40
C SER A 126 9.34 -4.96 13.28
N ASN A 127 9.21 -3.77 12.68
CA ASN A 127 7.93 -3.10 12.44
C ASN A 127 7.47 -3.19 10.99
N VAL A 128 8.11 -4.02 10.18
CA VAL A 128 7.59 -4.43 8.87
C VAL A 128 6.77 -5.68 9.09
N VAL A 129 5.45 -5.57 8.92
CA VAL A 129 4.50 -6.59 9.34
C VAL A 129 3.49 -6.88 8.23
N GLN A 130 2.78 -8.00 8.36
CA GLN A 130 1.67 -8.35 7.48
C GLN A 130 0.36 -7.76 8.03
N HIS A 131 -0.65 -7.68 7.19
CA HIS A 131 -2.01 -7.33 7.60
C HIS A 131 -2.48 -8.22 8.77
N ASN A 132 -2.12 -9.51 8.73
CA ASN A 132 -2.41 -10.49 9.77
C ASN A 132 -2.01 -10.02 11.17
N TYR A 133 -0.91 -9.28 11.28
CA TYR A 133 -0.40 -8.77 12.56
C TYR A 133 -1.46 -7.94 13.31
N PHE A 134 -2.26 -7.16 12.57
CA PHE A 134 -3.25 -6.27 13.17
C PHE A 134 -4.65 -6.88 13.28
N SER A 135 -5.08 -7.66 12.29
CA SER A 135 -6.47 -8.11 12.19
C SER A 135 -6.65 -9.63 12.17
N GLY A 136 -5.56 -10.39 12.05
CA GLY A 136 -5.64 -11.84 11.87
C GLY A 136 -6.03 -12.28 10.47
N LYS A 137 -6.27 -11.35 9.54
CA LYS A 137 -6.61 -11.66 8.16
C LYS A 137 -5.43 -12.34 7.45
N ASN A 138 -5.70 -13.39 6.69
CA ASN A 138 -4.67 -14.06 5.87
C ASN A 138 -4.32 -13.19 4.66
N CYS A 139 -3.38 -12.22 4.86
CA CYS A 139 -2.95 -11.26 3.85
C CYS A 139 -1.56 -10.73 4.23
N PRO A 140 -0.58 -10.84 3.40
CA PRO A 140 -0.27 -11.94 2.50
C PRO A 140 0.07 -13.17 3.22
#